data_d039ad665ff89c1b532ec476de5711fc
#
_entry.id   d039ad665ff89c1b532ec476de5711fc
#
_cell.length_a   1.000
_cell.length_b   1.000
_cell.length_c   1.000
_cell.angle_alpha   90.00
_cell.angle_beta   90.00
_cell.angle_gamma   90.00
#
_symmetry.space_group_name_H-M   'P 1'
#
loop_
_entity.id
_entity.type
_entity.pdbx_description
1 polymer ?
#
loop_
_entity_poly.entity_id
_entity_poly.type
_entity_poly.pdbx_seq_one_letter_code
_entity_poly.pdbx_strand_id
1 'polypeptide(L)'
;VVIRNSFPPEINQKIKEIIEPYLEKIKANSEAKYIPDWENNVSEERLLSLIDFDIPKSNKNNLSKALVDIPAKEIEKIVKDLFPDLDVSCSGTFLYPDTGFMSWHTNHNHPTDRIYITYASEQEKSFFRYYKDGKVITDYDDKGITVRRFTATGTKPYFWHCVGSECDRVSIGFQLSKIEKKAFRPMARYAIIEDKKVINVVEWNGDMTLWSPPEGSIAVVAEGEVSIGDSYEDCTFTSNIISSNGHDAKWIVLRENRNKLLAETDWWASSDLTMSDVRKEYRQTLRDLPSTLSNPEEVTWPNKPA
;
A
#
# COMPACT_ATOMS: atom_id res chain seq x y z
N VAL A 1 -16.95 16.13 7.19
CA VAL A 1 -18.22 15.77 7.88
C VAL A 1 -18.16 14.30 8.22
N VAL A 2 -18.42 13.94 9.49
CA VAL A 2 -18.65 12.54 9.88
C VAL A 2 -20.10 12.20 9.55
N ILE A 3 -20.29 11.15 8.79
CA ILE A 3 -21.61 10.63 8.46
C ILE A 3 -21.73 9.29 9.16
N ARG A 4 -22.70 9.15 10.04
CA ARG A 4 -23.08 7.86 10.61
C ARG A 4 -23.87 7.10 9.54
N ASN A 5 -23.27 6.05 9.01
CA ASN A 5 -23.91 5.18 8.02
C ASN A 5 -24.62 4.04 8.75
N SER A 6 -25.76 3.62 8.22
CA SER A 6 -26.36 2.35 8.60
C SER A 6 -26.18 1.34 7.47
N PHE A 7 -25.49 0.27 7.75
CA PHE A 7 -25.56 -0.90 6.86
C PHE A 7 -26.91 -1.60 7.07
N PRO A 8 -27.36 -2.38 6.09
CA PRO A 8 -28.50 -3.25 6.29
C PRO A 8 -28.33 -4.11 7.55
N PRO A 9 -29.41 -4.35 8.35
CA PRO A 9 -29.31 -5.10 9.60
C PRO A 9 -28.65 -6.47 9.46
N GLU A 10 -28.90 -7.16 8.37
CA GLU A 10 -28.30 -8.46 8.04
C GLU A 10 -26.78 -8.36 7.84
N ILE A 11 -26.30 -7.26 7.30
CA ILE A 11 -24.86 -7.00 7.12
C ILE A 11 -24.21 -6.71 8.47
N ASN A 12 -24.84 -5.87 9.30
CA ASN A 12 -24.36 -5.60 10.66
C ASN A 12 -24.29 -6.90 11.48
N GLN A 13 -25.30 -7.75 11.38
CA GLN A 13 -25.33 -9.04 12.07
C GLN A 13 -24.19 -9.95 11.59
N LYS A 14 -23.99 -10.03 10.28
CA LYS A 14 -22.89 -10.82 9.69
C LYS A 14 -21.51 -10.33 10.15
N ILE A 15 -21.27 -9.01 10.17
CA ILE A 15 -20.01 -8.44 10.65
C ILE A 15 -19.83 -8.75 12.13
N LYS A 16 -20.87 -8.62 12.94
CA LYS A 16 -20.86 -8.97 14.36
C LYS A 16 -20.46 -10.43 14.58
N GLU A 17 -21.06 -11.36 13.84
CA GLU A 17 -20.76 -12.80 13.89
C GLU A 17 -19.32 -13.13 13.49
N ILE A 18 -18.70 -12.30 12.62
CA ILE A 18 -17.29 -12.43 12.29
C ILE A 18 -16.40 -11.95 13.44
N ILE A 19 -16.77 -10.89 14.15
CA ILE A 19 -15.92 -10.27 15.18
C ILE A 19 -16.01 -11.02 16.52
N GLU A 20 -17.21 -11.35 16.98
CA GLU A 20 -17.45 -11.87 18.34
C GLU A 20 -16.62 -13.11 18.71
N PRO A 21 -16.42 -14.11 17.85
CA PRO A 21 -15.60 -15.28 18.18
C PRO A 21 -14.14 -14.98 18.47
N TYR A 22 -13.65 -13.85 18.02
CA TYR A 22 -12.24 -13.45 18.19
C TYR A 22 -11.99 -12.57 19.41
N LEU A 23 -13.02 -12.02 20.05
CA LEU A 23 -12.88 -11.06 21.13
C LEU A 23 -12.07 -11.63 22.30
N GLU A 24 -12.39 -12.82 22.79
CA GLU A 24 -11.70 -13.42 23.94
C GLU A 24 -10.23 -13.73 23.60
N LYS A 25 -9.97 -14.19 22.37
CA LYS A 25 -8.61 -14.46 21.90
C LYS A 25 -7.80 -13.18 21.79
N ILE A 26 -8.39 -12.11 21.26
CA ILE A 26 -7.76 -10.79 21.13
C ILE A 26 -7.46 -10.22 22.52
N LYS A 27 -8.42 -10.33 23.45
CA LYS A 27 -8.26 -9.85 24.82
C LYS A 27 -7.13 -10.58 25.55
N ALA A 28 -7.04 -11.89 25.40
CA ALA A 28 -5.99 -12.71 25.98
C ALA A 28 -4.58 -12.34 25.48
N ASN A 29 -4.48 -11.87 24.26
CA ASN A 29 -3.21 -11.45 23.62
C ASN A 29 -3.02 -9.91 23.61
N SER A 30 -3.85 -9.16 24.35
CA SER A 30 -3.78 -7.71 24.37
C SER A 30 -2.52 -7.22 25.11
N GLU A 31 -1.78 -6.33 24.47
CA GLU A 31 -0.66 -5.58 25.05
C GLU A 31 -1.09 -4.25 25.67
N ALA A 32 -2.38 -3.92 25.61
CA ALA A 32 -2.91 -2.68 26.15
C ALA A 32 -2.72 -2.61 27.67
N LYS A 33 -2.20 -1.48 28.14
CA LYS A 33 -1.93 -1.23 29.55
C LYS A 33 -2.81 -0.09 30.05
N TYR A 34 -3.28 -0.20 31.29
CA TYR A 34 -3.96 0.91 31.94
C TYR A 34 -3.07 2.17 31.97
N ILE A 35 -3.59 3.29 31.48
CA ILE A 35 -2.93 4.59 31.53
C ILE A 35 -3.80 5.49 32.42
N PRO A 36 -3.33 5.95 33.59
CA PRO A 36 -4.04 6.92 34.41
C PRO A 36 -4.37 8.17 33.60
N ASP A 37 -5.47 8.81 33.92
CA ASP A 37 -5.96 10.05 33.28
C ASP A 37 -6.18 9.91 31.76
N TRP A 38 -6.64 8.75 31.32
CA TRP A 38 -6.89 8.50 29.91
C TRP A 38 -7.91 9.48 29.33
N GLU A 39 -8.90 9.94 30.13
CA GLU A 39 -9.90 10.94 29.73
C GLU A 39 -9.24 12.24 29.28
N ASN A 40 -8.16 12.67 29.93
CA ASN A 40 -7.42 13.86 29.53
C ASN A 40 -6.80 13.72 28.14
N ASN A 41 -6.44 12.52 27.71
CA ASN A 41 -5.87 12.29 26.38
C ASN A 41 -6.90 12.44 25.25
N VAL A 42 -8.18 12.40 25.56
CA VAL A 42 -9.30 12.53 24.61
C VAL A 42 -10.17 13.76 24.92
N SER A 43 -9.70 14.65 25.84
CA SER A 43 -10.39 15.86 26.23
C SER A 43 -10.30 16.97 25.17
N GLU A 44 -11.20 17.95 25.23
CA GLU A 44 -11.11 19.15 24.42
C GLU A 44 -9.89 20.01 24.76
N GLU A 45 -9.52 20.09 26.04
CA GLU A 45 -8.31 20.80 26.49
C GLU A 45 -7.06 20.22 25.83
N ARG A 46 -6.98 18.89 25.75
CA ARG A 46 -5.88 18.22 25.05
C ARG A 46 -5.86 18.56 23.56
N LEU A 47 -7.01 18.59 22.90
CA LEU A 47 -7.10 19.02 21.51
C LEU A 47 -6.59 20.45 21.32
N LEU A 48 -7.06 21.39 22.12
CA LEU A 48 -6.65 22.79 22.04
C LEU A 48 -5.13 22.97 22.23
N SER A 49 -4.50 22.10 22.99
CA SER A 49 -3.04 22.11 23.13
C SER A 49 -2.28 21.60 21.88
N LEU A 50 -2.97 21.02 20.91
CA LEU A 50 -2.37 20.37 19.72
C LEU A 50 -2.74 21.05 18.41
N ILE A 51 -3.89 21.72 18.37
CA ILE A 51 -4.52 22.17 17.12
C ILE A 51 -3.72 23.25 16.38
N ASP A 52 -2.92 24.02 17.10
CA ASP A 52 -2.11 25.12 16.54
C ASP A 52 -0.78 24.66 15.96
N PHE A 53 -0.36 23.43 16.20
CA PHE A 53 0.87 22.91 15.61
C PHE A 53 0.74 22.73 14.08
N ASP A 54 1.75 23.15 13.34
CA ASP A 54 1.78 23.02 11.90
C ASP A 54 1.83 21.56 11.43
N ILE A 55 2.44 20.70 12.24
CA ILE A 55 2.52 19.27 11.99
C ILE A 55 1.85 18.55 13.15
N PRO A 56 0.73 17.85 12.91
CA PRO A 56 0.08 17.06 13.96
C PRO A 56 1.03 16.00 14.51
N LYS A 57 1.31 16.06 15.81
CA LYS A 57 2.15 15.05 16.46
C LYS A 57 1.30 13.87 16.90
N SER A 58 1.82 12.66 16.69
CA SER A 58 1.23 11.45 17.24
C SER A 58 1.23 11.51 18.77
N ASN A 59 0.19 10.97 19.37
CA ASN A 59 -0.04 11.04 20.79
C ASN A 59 -0.08 9.67 21.43
N LYS A 60 -0.23 9.68 22.76
CA LYS A 60 -0.42 8.48 23.57
C LYS A 60 -1.63 7.70 23.09
N ASN A 61 -1.53 6.40 23.20
CA ASN A 61 -2.65 5.50 22.99
C ASN A 61 -2.57 4.32 23.97
N ASN A 62 -3.70 3.70 24.23
CA ASN A 62 -3.84 2.46 24.94
C ASN A 62 -4.82 1.56 24.18
N LEU A 63 -4.29 0.80 23.29
CA LEU A 63 -5.04 -0.13 22.45
C LEU A 63 -4.16 -1.30 22.04
N SER A 64 -4.77 -2.41 21.66
CA SER A 64 -4.10 -3.52 21.02
C SER A 64 -4.34 -3.52 19.52
N LYS A 65 -3.31 -3.78 18.78
CA LYS A 65 -3.43 -4.11 17.36
C LYS A 65 -3.85 -5.57 17.23
N ALA A 66 -5.04 -5.80 16.73
CA ALA A 66 -5.52 -7.14 16.40
C ALA A 66 -5.06 -7.54 14.99
N LEU A 67 -3.75 -7.53 14.74
CA LEU A 67 -3.19 -7.64 13.40
C LEU A 67 -3.40 -9.00 12.72
N VAL A 68 -3.67 -10.05 13.49
CA VAL A 68 -3.60 -11.42 12.96
C VAL A 68 -4.89 -12.22 13.14
N ASP A 69 -5.75 -11.84 14.05
CA ASP A 69 -6.81 -12.70 14.55
C ASP A 69 -8.24 -12.35 14.11
N ILE A 70 -8.49 -11.14 13.63
CA ILE A 70 -9.79 -10.82 13.03
C ILE A 70 -9.68 -11.00 11.51
N PRO A 71 -10.60 -11.73 10.87
CA PRO A 71 -10.60 -11.89 9.41
C PRO A 71 -11.03 -10.60 8.70
N ALA A 72 -10.18 -9.58 8.81
CA ALA A 72 -10.40 -8.26 8.21
C ALA A 72 -10.66 -8.35 6.69
N LYS A 73 -10.10 -9.35 6.01
CA LYS A 73 -10.35 -9.60 4.58
C LYS A 73 -11.79 -10.01 4.27
N GLU A 74 -12.45 -10.74 5.17
CA GLU A 74 -13.87 -11.10 4.99
C GLU A 74 -14.75 -9.86 5.10
N ILE A 75 -14.47 -9.00 6.10
CA ILE A 75 -15.18 -7.74 6.29
C ILE A 75 -14.85 -6.76 5.15
N GLU A 76 -13.60 -6.71 4.68
CA GLU A 76 -13.19 -5.94 3.50
C GLU A 76 -14.00 -6.33 2.27
N LYS A 77 -14.21 -7.63 2.05
CA LYS A 77 -15.05 -8.11 0.94
C LYS A 77 -16.49 -7.62 1.07
N ILE A 78 -17.07 -7.69 2.28
CA ILE A 78 -18.41 -7.15 2.53
C ILE A 78 -18.49 -5.66 2.20
N VAL A 79 -17.48 -4.88 2.62
CA VAL A 79 -17.43 -3.44 2.32
C VAL A 79 -17.26 -3.18 0.82
N LYS A 80 -16.44 -3.96 0.12
CA LYS A 80 -16.31 -3.88 -1.34
C LYS A 80 -17.62 -4.14 -2.05
N ASP A 81 -18.36 -5.14 -1.61
CA ASP A 81 -19.68 -5.48 -2.19
C ASP A 81 -20.71 -4.35 -1.99
N LEU A 82 -20.61 -3.60 -0.87
CA LEU A 82 -21.45 -2.44 -0.59
C LEU A 82 -21.03 -1.17 -1.37
N PHE A 83 -19.79 -1.07 -1.78
CA PHE A 83 -19.23 0.07 -2.52
C PHE A 83 -18.50 -0.39 -3.78
N PRO A 84 -19.21 -0.97 -4.77
CA PRO A 84 -18.59 -1.61 -5.93
C PRO A 84 -17.82 -0.63 -6.84
N ASP A 85 -18.09 0.66 -6.74
CA ASP A 85 -17.42 1.72 -7.50
C ASP A 85 -16.18 2.29 -6.79
N LEU A 86 -15.84 1.76 -5.61
CA LEU A 86 -14.70 2.20 -4.81
C LEU A 86 -13.70 1.06 -4.62
N ASP A 87 -12.43 1.41 -4.65
CA ASP A 87 -11.39 0.54 -4.14
C ASP A 87 -11.37 0.65 -2.61
N VAL A 88 -11.40 -0.50 -1.93
CA VAL A 88 -11.50 -0.60 -0.48
C VAL A 88 -10.29 -1.37 0.03
N SER A 89 -9.56 -0.81 0.98
CA SER A 89 -8.45 -1.48 1.63
C SER A 89 -8.48 -1.30 3.14
N CYS A 90 -8.21 -2.36 3.89
CA CYS A 90 -8.14 -2.29 5.34
C CYS A 90 -6.92 -1.45 5.77
N SER A 91 -7.16 -0.43 6.59
CA SER A 91 -6.13 0.49 7.11
C SER A 91 -5.70 0.16 8.54
N GLY A 92 -6.40 -0.70 9.24
CA GLY A 92 -6.03 -1.16 10.57
C GLY A 92 -7.17 -1.77 11.34
N THR A 93 -6.81 -2.62 12.29
CA THR A 93 -7.73 -3.31 13.21
C THR A 93 -7.23 -3.11 14.63
N PHE A 94 -8.10 -2.61 15.50
CA PHE A 94 -7.73 -2.22 16.86
C PHE A 94 -8.75 -2.73 17.86
N LEU A 95 -8.26 -3.29 18.96
CA LEU A 95 -9.03 -3.53 20.18
C LEU A 95 -8.76 -2.40 21.18
N TYR A 96 -9.81 -1.82 21.69
CA TYR A 96 -9.80 -0.91 22.83
C TYR A 96 -10.48 -1.64 23.99
N PRO A 97 -9.72 -1.98 25.04
CA PRO A 97 -10.32 -2.51 26.26
C PRO A 97 -11.02 -1.41 27.04
N ASP A 98 -11.59 -1.75 28.20
CA ASP A 98 -12.01 -0.75 29.17
C ASP A 98 -10.84 0.21 29.48
N THR A 99 -11.12 1.52 29.49
CA THR A 99 -10.15 2.62 29.51
C THR A 99 -9.20 2.70 28.31
N GLY A 100 -9.53 1.98 27.23
CA GLY A 100 -8.80 2.02 25.98
C GLY A 100 -9.05 3.32 25.23
N PHE A 101 -8.00 3.87 24.59
CA PHE A 101 -8.14 5.10 23.81
C PHE A 101 -7.08 5.24 22.73
N MET A 102 -7.38 6.06 21.77
CA MET A 102 -6.43 6.69 20.85
C MET A 102 -6.61 8.19 20.93
N SER A 103 -5.59 8.90 21.38
CA SER A 103 -5.64 10.36 21.57
C SER A 103 -5.84 11.09 20.24
N TRP A 104 -6.06 12.38 20.31
CA TRP A 104 -6.29 13.23 19.16
C TRP A 104 -5.21 13.08 18.08
N HIS A 105 -5.65 12.78 16.86
CA HIS A 105 -4.81 12.61 15.68
C HIS A 105 -5.58 12.96 14.41
N THR A 106 -4.92 12.97 13.24
CA THR A 106 -5.52 13.52 12.01
C THR A 106 -5.48 12.57 10.82
N ASN A 107 -4.60 11.57 10.84
CA ASN A 107 -4.32 10.73 9.66
C ASN A 107 -3.91 11.52 8.38
N HIS A 108 -3.34 12.71 8.54
CA HIS A 108 -3.00 13.62 7.44
C HIS A 108 -1.97 13.04 6.44
N ASN A 109 -1.14 12.10 6.88
CA ASN A 109 -0.15 11.42 6.02
C ASN A 109 -0.79 10.49 4.99
N HIS A 110 -2.05 10.13 5.19
CA HIS A 110 -2.81 9.28 4.29
C HIS A 110 -4.21 9.86 4.07
N PRO A 111 -4.28 11.02 3.36
CA PRO A 111 -5.54 11.70 3.12
C PRO A 111 -6.41 10.87 2.19
N THR A 112 -7.58 10.47 2.67
CA THR A 112 -8.56 9.69 1.90
C THR A 112 -9.90 9.65 2.60
N ASP A 113 -10.93 9.26 1.88
CA ASP A 113 -12.20 8.85 2.48
C ASP A 113 -12.00 7.58 3.29
N ARG A 114 -12.65 7.52 4.44
CA ARG A 114 -12.54 6.40 5.37
C ARG A 114 -13.91 5.92 5.80
N ILE A 115 -14.00 4.62 6.01
CA ILE A 115 -15.12 4.01 6.70
C ILE A 115 -14.58 3.24 7.90
N TYR A 116 -15.13 3.53 9.08
CA TYR A 116 -14.80 2.80 10.31
C TYR A 116 -16.00 1.98 10.73
N ILE A 117 -15.78 0.69 10.89
CA ILE A 117 -16.74 -0.25 11.44
C ILE A 117 -16.31 -0.52 12.88
N THR A 118 -17.18 -0.22 13.81
CA THR A 118 -16.92 -0.36 15.23
C THR A 118 -17.89 -1.39 15.82
N TYR A 119 -17.37 -2.35 16.55
CA TYR A 119 -18.13 -3.19 17.45
C TYR A 119 -17.94 -2.69 18.88
N ALA A 120 -19.02 -2.49 19.64
CA ALA A 120 -18.97 -2.18 21.07
C ALA A 120 -19.81 -3.18 21.86
N SER A 121 -19.27 -3.67 22.98
CA SER A 121 -19.96 -4.64 23.83
C SER A 121 -21.14 -4.06 24.61
N GLU A 122 -21.11 -2.73 24.83
CA GLU A 122 -22.12 -2.03 25.61
C GLU A 122 -22.60 -0.76 24.91
N GLN A 123 -23.85 -0.37 25.20
CA GLN A 123 -24.48 0.81 24.64
C GLN A 123 -23.84 2.08 25.23
N GLU A 124 -23.41 3.00 24.35
CA GLU A 124 -22.89 4.33 24.71
C GLU A 124 -21.71 4.34 25.70
N LYS A 125 -20.99 3.21 25.80
CA LYS A 125 -19.80 3.07 26.63
C LYS A 125 -18.49 3.29 25.86
N SER A 126 -18.57 3.63 24.61
CA SER A 126 -17.43 4.06 23.80
C SER A 126 -17.85 5.14 22.82
N PHE A 127 -16.89 5.87 22.30
CA PHE A 127 -17.18 7.02 21.45
C PHE A 127 -16.08 7.29 20.42
N PHE A 128 -16.50 8.00 19.38
CA PHE A 128 -15.65 8.69 18.42
C PHE A 128 -15.84 10.18 18.57
N ARG A 129 -14.80 10.91 18.95
CA ARG A 129 -14.83 12.38 19.02
C ARG A 129 -14.13 12.99 17.83
N TYR A 130 -14.68 14.10 17.34
CA TYR A 130 -14.05 14.85 16.25
C TYR A 130 -14.28 16.35 16.41
N TYR A 131 -13.36 17.12 15.84
CA TYR A 131 -13.43 18.59 15.88
C TYR A 131 -14.02 19.10 14.59
N LYS A 132 -15.05 19.94 14.71
CA LYS A 132 -15.70 20.56 13.57
C LYS A 132 -16.25 21.93 13.97
N ASP A 133 -15.99 22.94 13.12
CA ASP A 133 -16.54 24.29 13.24
C ASP A 133 -16.36 24.90 14.65
N GLY A 134 -15.15 24.74 15.22
CA GLY A 134 -14.82 25.27 16.53
C GLY A 134 -15.34 24.47 17.73
N LYS A 135 -15.89 23.26 17.51
CA LYS A 135 -16.50 22.44 18.57
C LYS A 135 -16.03 21.00 18.52
N VAL A 136 -15.91 20.42 19.70
CA VAL A 136 -15.76 18.98 19.86
C VAL A 136 -17.14 18.32 19.81
N ILE A 137 -17.30 17.37 18.91
CA ILE A 137 -18.51 16.56 18.79
C ILE A 137 -18.18 15.15 19.26
N THR A 138 -18.98 14.64 20.20
CA THR A 138 -18.89 13.25 20.68
C THR A 138 -20.02 12.44 20.07
N ASP A 139 -19.66 11.41 19.35
CA ASP A 139 -20.58 10.44 18.75
C ASP A 139 -20.37 9.08 19.41
N TYR A 140 -21.32 8.66 20.25
CA TYR A 140 -21.27 7.43 21.01
C TYR A 140 -21.56 6.21 20.13
N ASP A 141 -20.90 5.11 20.43
CA ASP A 141 -21.13 3.83 19.76
C ASP A 141 -22.40 3.17 20.29
N ASP A 142 -23.18 2.56 19.40
CA ASP A 142 -24.24 1.65 19.78
C ASP A 142 -23.66 0.30 20.23
N LYS A 143 -24.40 -0.41 21.09
CA LYS A 143 -24.11 -1.82 21.34
C LYS A 143 -24.21 -2.61 20.05
N GLY A 144 -23.16 -3.35 19.71
CA GLY A 144 -23.02 -4.03 18.41
C GLY A 144 -22.29 -3.18 17.40
N ILE A 145 -22.79 -3.08 16.19
CA ILE A 145 -22.09 -2.44 15.08
C ILE A 145 -22.50 -0.99 14.89
N THR A 146 -21.52 -0.11 14.90
CA THR A 146 -21.63 1.31 14.49
C THR A 146 -20.72 1.57 13.29
N VAL A 147 -21.23 2.23 12.27
CA VAL A 147 -20.47 2.56 11.06
C VAL A 147 -20.36 4.05 10.88
N ARG A 148 -19.14 4.55 10.64
CA ARG A 148 -18.87 5.97 10.37
C ARG A 148 -18.08 6.15 9.10
N ARG A 149 -18.45 7.13 8.30
CA ARG A 149 -17.72 7.56 7.12
C ARG A 149 -17.26 9.00 7.30
N PHE A 150 -16.00 9.29 6.96
CA PHE A 150 -15.42 10.63 7.02
C PHE A 150 -14.23 10.73 6.07
N THR A 151 -13.79 11.96 5.79
CA THR A 151 -12.59 12.23 4.99
C THR A 151 -11.47 12.70 5.90
N ALA A 152 -10.32 12.03 5.86
CA ALA A 152 -9.08 12.54 6.42
C ALA A 152 -8.43 13.49 5.42
N THR A 153 -8.15 14.73 5.84
CA THR A 153 -7.55 15.77 5.01
C THR A 153 -6.03 15.77 5.12
N GLY A 154 -5.31 15.96 4.01
CA GLY A 154 -3.85 16.09 3.99
C GLY A 154 -3.35 17.50 4.28
N THR A 155 -4.25 18.50 4.29
CA THR A 155 -3.94 19.91 4.52
C THR A 155 -4.89 20.51 5.57
N LYS A 156 -4.51 21.67 6.14
CA LYS A 156 -5.39 22.40 7.08
C LYS A 156 -6.68 22.87 6.39
N PRO A 157 -7.82 22.87 7.09
CA PRO A 157 -7.99 22.35 8.45
C PRO A 157 -7.94 20.82 8.49
N TYR A 158 -7.10 20.28 9.38
CA TYR A 158 -6.99 18.83 9.55
C TYR A 158 -8.24 18.26 10.22
N PHE A 159 -8.58 17.02 9.87
CA PHE A 159 -9.66 16.30 10.53
C PHE A 159 -9.17 15.67 11.85
N TRP A 160 -9.23 16.46 12.92
CA TRP A 160 -8.88 16.00 14.27
C TRP A 160 -9.95 15.08 14.83
N HIS A 161 -9.53 13.92 15.29
CA HIS A 161 -10.41 12.94 15.92
C HIS A 161 -9.67 12.11 16.96
N CYS A 162 -10.44 11.54 17.89
CA CYS A 162 -9.95 10.63 18.90
C CYS A 162 -11.02 9.59 19.25
N VAL A 163 -10.61 8.56 19.99
CA VAL A 163 -11.46 7.45 20.41
C VAL A 163 -11.23 7.20 21.90
N GLY A 164 -12.30 6.91 22.63
CA GLY A 164 -12.26 6.44 24.00
C GLY A 164 -13.26 5.32 24.23
N SER A 165 -12.96 4.43 25.16
CA SER A 165 -13.81 3.28 25.48
C SER A 165 -13.80 2.94 26.96
N GLU A 166 -14.99 2.69 27.51
CA GLU A 166 -15.24 2.12 28.84
C GLU A 166 -15.81 0.70 28.73
N CYS A 167 -15.62 0.05 27.59
CA CYS A 167 -16.07 -1.31 27.33
C CYS A 167 -15.15 -1.97 26.29
N ASP A 168 -15.35 -3.23 26.00
CA ASP A 168 -14.66 -3.88 24.87
C ASP A 168 -15.13 -3.29 23.55
N ARG A 169 -14.19 -2.70 22.81
CA ARG A 169 -14.44 -2.04 21.53
C ARG A 169 -13.45 -2.50 20.48
N VAL A 170 -13.94 -2.96 19.36
CA VAL A 170 -13.12 -3.27 18.18
C VAL A 170 -13.41 -2.24 17.10
N SER A 171 -12.37 -1.70 16.49
CA SER A 171 -12.49 -0.81 15.34
C SER A 171 -11.71 -1.35 14.15
N ILE A 172 -12.39 -1.45 13.02
CA ILE A 172 -11.80 -1.86 11.75
C ILE A 172 -11.93 -0.67 10.79
N GLY A 173 -10.80 -0.13 10.39
CA GLY A 173 -10.73 1.01 9.48
C GLY A 173 -10.49 0.56 8.05
N PHE A 174 -11.19 1.19 7.11
CA PHE A 174 -10.97 1.03 5.68
C PHE A 174 -10.72 2.39 5.04
N GLN A 175 -9.82 2.40 4.06
CA GLN A 175 -9.63 3.51 3.13
C GLN A 175 -10.48 3.24 1.90
N LEU A 176 -11.11 4.31 1.41
CA LEU A 176 -11.95 4.28 0.21
C LEU A 176 -11.32 5.21 -0.82
N SER A 177 -10.99 4.69 -1.97
CA SER A 177 -10.55 5.49 -3.10
C SER A 177 -11.43 5.22 -4.31
N LYS A 178 -11.53 6.20 -5.20
CA LYS A 178 -12.19 5.94 -6.48
C LYS A 178 -11.43 4.85 -7.21
N ILE A 179 -12.15 3.85 -7.71
CA ILE A 179 -11.58 2.98 -8.72
C ILE A 179 -11.26 3.89 -9.90
N GLU A 180 -10.00 4.25 -10.05
CA GLU A 180 -9.56 4.83 -11.29
C GLU A 180 -9.89 3.78 -12.35
N LYS A 181 -10.95 4.03 -13.15
CA LYS A 181 -11.17 3.28 -14.39
C LYS A 181 -9.82 3.32 -15.05
N LYS A 182 -9.18 2.15 -15.24
CA LYS A 182 -7.84 2.01 -15.78
C LYS A 182 -7.55 3.13 -16.78
N ALA A 183 -7.13 4.28 -16.28
CA ALA A 183 -6.48 5.26 -17.12
C ALA A 183 -5.25 4.50 -17.59
N PHE A 184 -5.02 4.51 -18.88
CA PHE A 184 -3.83 3.99 -19.51
C PHE A 184 -2.64 4.41 -18.63
N ARG A 185 -2.19 3.51 -17.73
CA ARG A 185 -1.00 3.77 -16.94
C ARG A 185 0.13 3.83 -17.92
N PRO A 186 0.85 4.95 -18.02
CA PRO A 186 1.99 5.01 -18.91
C PRO A 186 2.95 3.88 -18.54
N MET A 187 3.57 3.30 -19.55
CA MET A 187 4.63 2.32 -19.34
C MET A 187 5.71 2.96 -18.47
N ALA A 188 6.09 2.30 -17.41
CA ALA A 188 7.17 2.71 -16.53
C ALA A 188 8.22 1.60 -16.48
N ARG A 189 9.47 1.97 -16.21
CA ARG A 189 10.54 0.99 -16.00
C ARG A 189 10.37 0.35 -14.64
N TYR A 190 10.35 -0.98 -14.63
CA TYR A 190 10.35 -1.79 -13.41
C TYR A 190 11.58 -2.69 -13.36
N ALA A 191 12.25 -2.68 -12.24
CA ALA A 191 13.25 -3.69 -11.91
C ALA A 191 12.56 -4.93 -11.35
N ILE A 192 12.88 -6.08 -11.86
CA ILE A 192 12.45 -7.37 -11.33
C ILE A 192 13.54 -7.86 -10.40
N ILE A 193 13.18 -8.10 -9.17
CA ILE A 193 14.12 -8.37 -8.08
C ILE A 193 13.85 -9.75 -7.52
N GLU A 194 14.91 -10.54 -7.44
CA GLU A 194 14.96 -11.85 -6.81
C GLU A 194 16.19 -11.87 -5.91
N ASP A 195 16.09 -12.37 -4.68
CA ASP A 195 17.19 -12.47 -3.72
C ASP A 195 17.99 -11.15 -3.56
N LYS A 196 17.30 -10.02 -3.46
CA LYS A 196 17.89 -8.67 -3.33
C LYS A 196 18.72 -8.21 -4.55
N LYS A 197 18.59 -8.86 -5.70
CA LYS A 197 19.27 -8.50 -6.94
C LYS A 197 18.30 -8.19 -8.06
N VAL A 198 18.62 -7.21 -8.87
CA VAL A 198 17.90 -6.93 -10.11
C VAL A 198 18.23 -8.02 -11.12
N ILE A 199 17.27 -8.87 -11.43
CA ILE A 199 17.42 -9.96 -12.42
C ILE A 199 16.94 -9.56 -13.81
N ASN A 200 16.08 -8.54 -13.88
CA ASN A 200 15.58 -7.99 -15.16
C ASN A 200 15.09 -6.54 -14.97
N VAL A 201 14.99 -5.81 -16.08
CA VAL A 201 14.34 -4.48 -16.13
C VAL A 201 13.37 -4.50 -17.30
N VAL A 202 12.11 -4.18 -17.01
CA VAL A 202 11.01 -4.24 -17.99
C VAL A 202 10.25 -2.91 -18.04
N GLU A 203 9.68 -2.59 -19.19
CA GLU A 203 8.66 -1.56 -19.29
C GLU A 203 7.29 -2.21 -19.08
N TRP A 204 6.58 -1.73 -18.08
CA TRP A 204 5.30 -2.29 -17.67
C TRP A 204 4.36 -1.21 -17.13
N ASN A 205 3.09 -1.40 -17.34
CA ASN A 205 2.05 -0.49 -16.84
C ASN A 205 1.54 -0.85 -15.43
N GLY A 206 2.15 -1.85 -14.77
CA GLY A 206 1.73 -2.33 -13.46
C GLY A 206 0.45 -3.17 -13.45
N ASP A 207 -0.03 -3.62 -14.63
CA ASP A 207 -1.24 -4.42 -14.72
C ASP A 207 -0.94 -5.91 -14.54
N MET A 208 -1.14 -6.40 -13.31
CA MET A 208 -0.95 -7.82 -12.95
C MET A 208 -1.88 -8.78 -13.69
N THR A 209 -2.93 -8.29 -14.36
CA THR A 209 -3.82 -9.14 -15.16
C THR A 209 -3.27 -9.43 -16.55
N LEU A 210 -2.37 -8.58 -17.04
CA LEU A 210 -1.73 -8.74 -18.34
C LEU A 210 -0.38 -9.44 -18.21
N TRP A 211 0.34 -9.16 -17.16
CA TRP A 211 1.63 -9.76 -16.86
C TRP A 211 1.95 -9.66 -15.36
N SER A 212 2.61 -10.65 -14.82
CA SER A 212 3.11 -10.66 -13.44
C SER A 212 4.59 -11.01 -13.40
N PRO A 213 5.34 -10.49 -12.42
CA PRO A 213 6.72 -10.94 -12.20
C PRO A 213 6.79 -12.44 -12.00
N PRO A 214 7.91 -13.09 -12.35
CA PRO A 214 8.13 -14.51 -12.05
C PRO A 214 7.90 -14.84 -10.57
N GLU A 215 7.50 -16.08 -10.31
CA GLU A 215 7.33 -16.57 -8.93
C GLU A 215 8.64 -16.41 -8.14
N GLY A 216 8.54 -15.90 -6.92
CA GLY A 216 9.70 -15.60 -6.06
C GLY A 216 10.34 -14.24 -6.31
N SER A 217 9.92 -13.48 -7.32
CA SER A 217 10.41 -12.14 -7.59
C SER A 217 9.37 -11.04 -7.31
N ILE A 218 9.85 -9.81 -7.16
CA ILE A 218 9.02 -8.62 -7.03
C ILE A 218 9.35 -7.61 -8.13
N ALA A 219 8.38 -6.80 -8.54
CA ALA A 219 8.58 -5.67 -9.44
C ALA A 219 8.57 -4.36 -8.66
N VAL A 220 9.62 -3.56 -8.81
CA VAL A 220 9.77 -2.24 -8.18
C VAL A 220 10.02 -1.21 -9.25
N VAL A 221 9.40 -0.03 -9.14
CA VAL A 221 9.64 1.08 -10.08
C VAL A 221 11.12 1.44 -10.08
N ALA A 222 11.75 1.39 -11.24
CA ALA A 222 13.16 1.72 -11.43
C ALA A 222 13.29 3.21 -11.70
N GLU A 223 13.43 4.01 -10.63
CA GLU A 223 13.74 5.43 -10.74
C GLU A 223 15.24 5.62 -11.00
N GLY A 224 15.58 6.36 -12.07
CA GLY A 224 16.97 6.59 -12.47
C GLY A 224 17.59 5.42 -13.25
N GLU A 225 18.92 5.34 -13.22
CA GLU A 225 19.68 4.31 -13.93
C GLU A 225 19.78 3.04 -13.05
N VAL A 226 18.85 2.11 -13.25
CA VAL A 226 18.86 0.80 -12.63
C VAL A 226 19.20 -0.25 -13.69
N SER A 227 20.14 -1.14 -13.39
CA SER A 227 20.65 -2.17 -14.30
C SER A 227 20.54 -3.57 -13.71
N ILE A 228 20.51 -4.56 -14.59
CA ILE A 228 20.58 -5.97 -14.19
C ILE A 228 21.87 -6.22 -13.42
N GLY A 229 21.76 -6.85 -12.25
CA GLY A 229 22.87 -7.13 -11.34
C GLY A 229 23.01 -6.11 -10.20
N ASP A 230 22.31 -4.99 -10.26
CA ASP A 230 22.27 -4.05 -9.14
C ASP A 230 21.64 -4.71 -7.90
N SER A 231 22.05 -4.24 -6.73
CA SER A 231 21.47 -4.69 -5.46
C SER A 231 20.25 -3.85 -5.11
N TYR A 232 19.26 -4.46 -4.46
CA TYR A 232 18.09 -3.79 -3.91
C TYR A 232 17.91 -4.18 -2.45
N GLU A 233 18.05 -3.22 -1.57
CA GLU A 233 17.89 -3.40 -0.13
C GLU A 233 17.32 -2.12 0.49
N ASP A 234 16.47 -2.26 1.49
CA ASP A 234 15.84 -1.14 2.20
C ASP A 234 15.23 -0.07 1.26
N CYS A 235 14.50 -0.54 0.23
CA CYS A 235 13.88 0.30 -0.80
C CYS A 235 14.88 1.14 -1.62
N THR A 236 16.16 0.75 -1.65
CA THR A 236 17.21 1.48 -2.36
C THR A 236 17.93 0.58 -3.35
N PHE A 237 18.09 1.08 -4.57
CA PHE A 237 18.96 0.46 -5.56
C PHE A 237 20.39 0.91 -5.33
N THR A 238 21.31 -0.05 -5.30
CA THR A 238 22.74 0.21 -5.26
C THR A 238 23.36 -0.38 -6.51
N SER A 239 23.98 0.46 -7.32
CA SER A 239 24.68 0.01 -8.52
C SER A 239 25.84 -0.90 -8.15
N ASN A 240 25.86 -2.08 -8.70
CA ASN A 240 26.99 -3.00 -8.61
C ASN A 240 28.10 -2.67 -9.62
N ILE A 241 28.07 -1.45 -10.18
CA ILE A 241 29.22 -0.94 -10.92
C ILE A 241 30.34 -0.71 -9.91
N ILE A 242 30.99 -1.82 -9.53
CA ILE A 242 32.31 -1.74 -8.95
C ILE A 242 33.17 -1.10 -10.04
N SER A 243 33.60 0.09 -9.80
CA SER A 243 34.63 0.78 -10.55
C SER A 243 35.97 0.02 -10.41
N SER A 244 36.00 -1.19 -10.95
CA SER A 244 37.18 -2.00 -11.03
C SER A 244 37.50 -2.25 -12.51
N ASN A 245 38.40 -1.44 -13.01
CA ASN A 245 39.10 -1.61 -14.29
C ASN A 245 38.22 -1.54 -15.55
N GLY A 246 38.63 -0.72 -16.53
CA GLY A 246 37.96 -0.43 -17.80
C GLY A 246 37.40 -1.59 -18.63
N HIS A 247 37.56 -2.84 -18.18
CA HIS A 247 36.99 -4.06 -18.76
C HIS A 247 35.45 -4.11 -18.54
N ASP A 248 34.94 -3.79 -17.35
CA ASP A 248 33.50 -3.87 -17.07
C ASP A 248 32.72 -2.76 -17.74
N ALA A 249 33.30 -1.56 -17.85
CA ALA A 249 32.71 -0.45 -18.59
C ALA A 249 32.52 -0.82 -20.08
N LYS A 250 33.43 -1.58 -20.67
CA LYS A 250 33.36 -2.02 -22.07
C LYS A 250 32.23 -3.05 -22.29
N TRP A 251 31.99 -3.92 -21.32
CA TRP A 251 30.84 -4.83 -21.35
C TRP A 251 29.50 -4.11 -21.26
N ILE A 252 29.42 -3.03 -20.48
CA ILE A 252 28.24 -2.18 -20.40
C ILE A 252 27.96 -1.54 -21.76
N VAL A 253 28.96 -0.88 -22.36
CA VAL A 253 28.85 -0.28 -23.69
C VAL A 253 28.44 -1.28 -24.76
N LEU A 254 29.00 -2.49 -24.73
CA LEU A 254 28.62 -3.57 -25.65
C LEU A 254 27.13 -3.91 -25.51
N ARG A 255 26.64 -4.09 -24.27
CA ARG A 255 25.22 -4.42 -24.02
C ARG A 255 24.29 -3.29 -24.42
N GLU A 256 24.67 -2.02 -24.18
CA GLU A 256 23.90 -0.87 -24.61
C GLU A 256 23.76 -0.81 -26.14
N ASN A 257 24.86 -0.98 -26.86
CA ASN A 257 24.85 -1.01 -28.34
C ASN A 257 24.01 -2.17 -28.87
N ARG A 258 24.13 -3.36 -28.29
CA ARG A 258 23.27 -4.51 -28.63
C ARG A 258 21.80 -4.17 -28.41
N ASN A 259 21.44 -3.57 -27.28
CA ASN A 259 20.07 -3.25 -26.94
C ASN A 259 19.47 -2.21 -27.93
N LYS A 260 20.29 -1.23 -28.36
CA LYS A 260 19.87 -0.29 -29.42
C LYS A 260 19.52 -1.01 -30.72
N LEU A 261 20.38 -1.94 -31.16
CA LEU A 261 20.13 -2.72 -32.37
C LEU A 261 18.91 -3.63 -32.28
N LEU A 262 18.65 -4.20 -31.09
CA LEU A 262 17.43 -4.96 -30.84
C LEU A 262 16.19 -4.07 -30.88
N ALA A 263 16.22 -2.89 -30.23
CA ALA A 263 15.13 -1.93 -30.23
C ALA A 263 14.76 -1.43 -31.65
N GLU A 264 15.76 -1.17 -32.50
CA GLU A 264 15.54 -0.79 -33.90
C GLU A 264 14.76 -1.85 -34.71
N THR A 265 14.72 -3.08 -34.24
CA THR A 265 14.09 -4.21 -34.93
C THR A 265 12.90 -4.81 -34.17
N ASP A 266 12.46 -4.19 -33.07
CA ASP A 266 11.34 -4.71 -32.27
C ASP A 266 10.03 -4.73 -33.05
N TRP A 267 9.83 -3.79 -33.97
CA TRP A 267 8.68 -3.76 -34.84
C TRP A 267 8.57 -4.99 -35.78
N TRP A 268 9.67 -5.70 -36.04
CA TRP A 268 9.64 -6.95 -36.81
C TRP A 268 8.87 -8.07 -36.09
N ALA A 269 8.75 -7.98 -34.76
CA ALA A 269 8.04 -8.94 -33.92
C ALA A 269 6.58 -8.59 -33.68
N SER A 270 6.04 -7.57 -34.38
CA SER A 270 4.62 -7.20 -34.30
C SER A 270 3.73 -8.35 -34.75
N SER A 271 2.58 -8.52 -34.08
CA SER A 271 1.68 -9.67 -34.27
C SER A 271 1.05 -9.75 -35.68
N ASP A 272 1.08 -8.65 -36.42
CA ASP A 272 0.58 -8.51 -37.78
C ASP A 272 1.63 -8.79 -38.85
N LEU A 273 2.89 -9.06 -38.47
CA LEU A 273 3.99 -9.33 -39.38
C LEU A 273 4.56 -10.72 -39.14
N THR A 274 4.85 -11.41 -40.26
CA THR A 274 5.60 -12.68 -40.20
C THR A 274 7.09 -12.39 -40.31
N MET A 275 7.82 -12.56 -39.22
CA MET A 275 9.27 -12.36 -39.20
C MET A 275 9.98 -13.45 -40.01
N SER A 276 10.77 -13.05 -41.00
CA SER A 276 11.60 -14.00 -41.79
C SER A 276 12.66 -14.66 -40.92
N ASP A 277 13.14 -15.85 -41.32
CA ASP A 277 14.16 -16.59 -40.56
C ASP A 277 15.47 -15.83 -40.46
N VAL A 278 15.86 -15.09 -41.48
CA VAL A 278 17.05 -14.24 -41.48
C VAL A 278 16.96 -13.15 -40.43
N ARG A 279 15.76 -12.53 -40.24
CA ARG A 279 15.51 -11.54 -39.22
C ARG A 279 15.50 -12.14 -37.81
N LYS A 280 14.96 -13.35 -37.65
CA LYS A 280 15.04 -14.10 -36.39
C LYS A 280 16.46 -14.41 -36.01
N GLU A 281 17.25 -14.93 -36.97
CA GLU A 281 18.68 -15.28 -36.77
C GLU A 281 19.49 -14.03 -36.39
N TYR A 282 19.30 -12.89 -37.06
CA TYR A 282 19.95 -11.64 -36.69
C TYR A 282 19.68 -11.24 -35.25
N ARG A 283 18.42 -11.26 -34.84
CA ARG A 283 18.02 -10.90 -33.47
C ARG A 283 18.56 -11.93 -32.45
N GLN A 284 18.58 -13.20 -32.78
CA GLN A 284 19.14 -14.23 -31.92
C GLN A 284 20.66 -14.06 -31.77
N THR A 285 21.37 -13.82 -32.85
CA THR A 285 22.80 -13.52 -32.81
C THR A 285 23.12 -12.35 -31.90
N LEU A 286 22.34 -11.26 -31.99
CA LEU A 286 22.52 -10.12 -31.08
C LEU A 286 22.30 -10.49 -29.60
N ARG A 287 21.31 -11.33 -29.28
CA ARG A 287 21.06 -11.76 -27.89
C ARG A 287 22.22 -12.61 -27.35
N ASP A 288 22.80 -13.44 -28.20
CA ASP A 288 23.83 -14.37 -27.79
C ASP A 288 25.24 -13.74 -27.70
N LEU A 289 25.44 -12.57 -28.34
CA LEU A 289 26.74 -11.87 -28.40
C LEU A 289 27.47 -11.79 -27.04
N PRO A 290 26.80 -11.37 -25.94
CA PRO A 290 27.49 -11.22 -24.65
C PRO A 290 27.98 -12.55 -24.07
N SER A 291 27.36 -13.67 -24.43
CA SER A 291 27.73 -15.01 -23.94
C SER A 291 28.76 -15.72 -24.83
N THR A 292 28.94 -15.26 -26.05
CA THR A 292 29.85 -15.84 -27.02
C THR A 292 31.24 -15.19 -27.06
N LEU A 293 31.38 -14.03 -26.42
CA LEU A 293 32.62 -13.25 -26.39
C LEU A 293 33.36 -13.44 -25.07
N SER A 294 34.65 -13.63 -25.14
CA SER A 294 35.55 -13.54 -23.98
C SER A 294 36.06 -12.12 -23.72
N ASN A 295 36.04 -11.27 -24.73
CA ASN A 295 36.48 -9.88 -24.67
C ASN A 295 35.48 -8.99 -25.42
N PRO A 296 34.89 -7.95 -24.79
CA PRO A 296 33.91 -7.07 -25.42
C PRO A 296 34.50 -6.22 -26.56
N GLU A 297 35.82 -6.05 -26.63
CA GLU A 297 36.47 -5.28 -27.70
C GLU A 297 36.58 -6.08 -29.02
N GLU A 298 36.42 -7.40 -28.97
CA GLU A 298 36.47 -8.27 -30.12
C GLU A 298 35.10 -8.47 -30.80
N VAL A 299 34.12 -7.65 -30.45
CA VAL A 299 32.76 -7.77 -30.98
C VAL A 299 32.72 -7.50 -32.49
N THR A 300 32.14 -8.48 -33.20
CA THR A 300 31.77 -8.31 -34.61
C THR A 300 30.24 -8.27 -34.68
N TRP A 301 29.72 -7.08 -35.01
CA TRP A 301 28.28 -6.88 -35.12
C TRP A 301 27.70 -7.57 -36.34
N PRO A 302 26.58 -8.33 -36.21
CA PRO A 302 25.96 -8.94 -37.39
C PRO A 302 25.35 -7.87 -38.30
N ASN A 303 25.38 -8.13 -39.59
CA ASN A 303 24.75 -7.22 -40.56
C ASN A 303 23.24 -7.31 -40.47
N LYS A 304 22.60 -6.13 -40.33
CA LYS A 304 21.14 -6.01 -40.26
C LYS A 304 20.54 -6.40 -41.61
N PRO A 305 19.65 -7.41 -41.66
CA PRO A 305 18.96 -7.76 -42.91
C PRO A 305 17.99 -6.67 -43.32
N ALA A 306 17.77 -6.58 -44.63
CA ALA A 306 16.84 -5.59 -45.20
C ALA A 306 15.37 -5.84 -44.81
#